data_639d869efcae8cce6efdd0b6e1edea6c
#
_entry.id   639d869efcae8cce6efdd0b6e1edea6c
#
_cell.length_a   1.000
_cell.length_b   1.000
_cell.length_c   1.000
_cell.angle_alpha   90.00
_cell.angle_beta   90.00
_cell.angle_gamma   90.00
#
_symmetry.space_group_name_H-M   'P 1'
#
loop_
_entity.id
_entity.type
_entity.pdbx_description
1 polymer ?
#
loop_
_entity_poly.entity_id
_entity_poly.type
_entity_poly.pdbx_seq_one_letter_code
_entity_poly.pdbx_strand_id
1 'polypeptide(L)'
;MLYHCVYFWLKPELTAAQRADFRAGVETLKGIKAVAKVSVGTPAATTKRPVIDASYDVALIVECKDVAAEAAYQVDPLHLAFVEKFKTFWTRVQIYDSE
;
A
#
# COMPACT_ATOMS: atom_id res chain seq x y z
N MET A 1 -5.62 -16.98 6.51
CA MET A 1 -4.74 -15.88 6.01
C MET A 1 -5.60 -14.69 5.62
N LEU A 2 -5.29 -13.52 6.13
CA LEU A 2 -5.97 -12.28 5.77
C LEU A 2 -5.13 -11.53 4.75
N TYR A 3 -5.76 -10.99 3.71
CA TYR A 3 -5.12 -10.18 2.69
C TYR A 3 -5.62 -8.74 2.81
N HIS A 4 -4.70 -7.85 3.20
CA HIS A 4 -4.96 -6.41 3.33
C HIS A 4 -4.41 -5.74 2.07
N CYS A 5 -5.29 -5.38 1.15
CA CYS A 5 -4.92 -4.86 -0.16
C CYS A 5 -5.20 -3.36 -0.21
N VAL A 6 -4.16 -2.56 -0.39
CA VAL A 6 -4.22 -1.11 -0.35
C VAL A 6 -3.80 -0.54 -1.70
N TYR A 7 -4.60 0.37 -2.23
CA TYR A 7 -4.32 1.03 -3.50
C TYR A 7 -4.27 2.55 -3.28
N PHE A 8 -3.22 3.19 -3.79
CA PHE A 8 -3.00 4.63 -3.63
C PHE A 8 -3.09 5.35 -4.95
N TRP A 9 -3.80 6.48 -4.95
CA TRP A 9 -3.81 7.45 -6.04
C TRP A 9 -3.04 8.68 -5.56
N LEU A 10 -1.93 8.99 -6.23
CA LEU A 10 -1.05 10.09 -5.85
C LEU A 10 -1.50 11.40 -6.49
N LYS A 11 -1.13 12.52 -5.86
CA LYS A 11 -1.40 13.84 -6.41
C LYS A 11 -0.67 14.00 -7.75
N PRO A 12 -1.35 14.50 -8.80
CA PRO A 12 -0.74 14.63 -10.13
C PRO A 12 0.50 15.54 -10.17
N GLU A 13 0.54 16.55 -9.29
CA GLU A 13 1.63 17.52 -9.24
C GLU A 13 2.92 17.00 -8.59
N LEU A 14 2.93 15.83 -8.00
CA LEU A 14 4.15 15.27 -7.41
C LEU A 14 5.24 15.10 -8.47
N THR A 15 6.46 15.48 -8.09
CA THR A 15 7.64 15.27 -8.92
C THR A 15 8.02 13.79 -8.99
N ALA A 16 8.87 13.43 -9.96
CA ALA A 16 9.41 12.07 -10.04
C ALA A 16 10.17 11.68 -8.75
N ALA A 17 10.91 12.63 -8.17
CA ALA A 17 11.63 12.40 -6.91
C ALA A 17 10.67 12.13 -5.75
N GLN A 18 9.57 12.87 -5.66
CA GLN A 18 8.55 12.66 -4.63
C GLN A 18 7.86 11.30 -4.79
N ARG A 19 7.58 10.89 -6.03
CA ARG A 19 6.99 9.58 -6.32
C ARG A 19 7.94 8.45 -5.93
N ALA A 20 9.24 8.62 -6.18
CA ALA A 20 10.25 7.66 -5.75
C ALA A 20 10.35 7.58 -4.23
N ASP A 21 10.27 8.72 -3.53
CA ASP A 21 10.25 8.77 -2.07
C ASP A 21 9.03 8.03 -1.50
N PHE A 22 7.86 8.22 -2.12
CA PHE A 22 6.64 7.52 -1.71
C PHE A 22 6.82 6.01 -1.84
N ARG A 23 7.33 5.56 -2.99
CA ARG A 23 7.57 4.13 -3.23
C ARG A 23 8.55 3.56 -2.19
N ALA A 24 9.63 4.26 -1.92
CA ALA A 24 10.60 3.86 -0.90
C ALA A 24 9.95 3.80 0.49
N GLY A 25 9.07 4.75 0.80
CA GLY A 25 8.30 4.75 2.05
C GLY A 25 7.41 3.52 2.19
N VAL A 26 6.69 3.15 1.15
CA VAL A 26 5.86 1.94 1.15
C VAL A 26 6.73 0.70 1.36
N GLU A 27 7.89 0.64 0.72
CA GLU A 27 8.82 -0.48 0.87
C GLU A 27 9.31 -0.66 2.32
N THR A 28 9.36 0.41 3.13
CA THR A 28 9.77 0.31 4.55
C THR A 28 8.82 -0.57 5.36
N LEU A 29 7.57 -0.72 4.91
CA LEU A 29 6.57 -1.54 5.61
C LEU A 29 6.94 -3.03 5.60
N LYS A 30 7.84 -3.44 4.72
CA LYS A 30 8.38 -4.81 4.71
C LYS A 30 9.13 -5.15 6.00
N GLY A 31 9.53 -4.15 6.78
CA GLY A 31 10.18 -4.34 8.08
C GLY A 31 9.24 -4.70 9.22
N ILE A 32 7.93 -4.63 9.01
CA ILE A 32 6.93 -4.92 10.05
C ILE A 32 6.87 -6.44 10.29
N LYS A 33 7.18 -6.85 11.53
CA LYS A 33 7.28 -8.27 11.87
C LYS A 33 5.94 -8.94 12.16
N ALA A 34 4.90 -8.16 12.45
CA ALA A 34 3.57 -8.68 12.78
C ALA A 34 2.87 -9.36 11.59
N VAL A 35 3.37 -9.17 10.38
CA VAL A 35 2.75 -9.67 9.15
C VAL A 35 3.59 -10.76 8.50
N ALA A 36 2.95 -11.60 7.69
CA ALA A 36 3.63 -12.72 7.02
C ALA A 36 4.41 -12.25 5.79
N LYS A 37 3.86 -11.30 5.02
CA LYS A 37 4.50 -10.83 3.80
C LYS A 37 3.95 -9.47 3.41
N VAL A 38 4.82 -8.63 2.83
CA VAL A 38 4.43 -7.35 2.22
C VAL A 38 4.93 -7.34 0.79
N SER A 39 4.04 -7.03 -0.15
CA SER A 39 4.36 -6.90 -1.58
C SER A 39 3.95 -5.51 -2.05
N VAL A 40 4.77 -4.89 -2.87
CA VAL A 40 4.53 -3.56 -3.42
C VAL A 40 4.61 -3.62 -4.94
N GLY A 41 3.70 -2.95 -5.63
CA GLY A 41 3.69 -2.95 -7.08
C GLY A 41 3.03 -1.73 -7.68
N THR A 42 3.01 -1.72 -8.99
CA THR A 42 2.31 -0.74 -9.83
C THR A 42 1.37 -1.50 -10.76
N PRO A 43 0.43 -0.82 -11.44
CA PRO A 43 -0.48 -1.51 -12.37
C PRO A 43 0.26 -2.38 -13.37
N ALA A 44 -0.15 -3.64 -13.47
CA ALA A 44 0.44 -4.58 -14.43
C ALA A 44 -0.12 -4.33 -15.83
N ALA A 45 0.71 -4.57 -16.85
CA ALA A 45 0.31 -4.43 -18.26
C ALA A 45 -0.40 -5.69 -18.76
N THR A 46 -1.47 -6.08 -18.07
CA THR A 46 -2.31 -7.20 -18.50
C THR A 46 -3.24 -6.78 -19.63
N THR A 47 -3.83 -7.77 -20.32
CA THR A 47 -4.82 -7.47 -21.37
C THR A 47 -5.97 -6.66 -20.78
N LYS A 48 -6.28 -5.54 -21.42
CA LYS A 48 -7.32 -4.62 -20.95
C LYS A 48 -8.70 -5.27 -21.05
N ARG A 49 -9.45 -5.17 -19.95
CA ARG A 49 -10.86 -5.59 -19.87
C ARG A 49 -11.62 -4.57 -19.03
N PRO A 50 -12.94 -4.37 -19.25
CA PRO A 50 -13.72 -3.37 -18.49
C PRO A 50 -13.66 -3.55 -16.97
N VAL A 51 -13.46 -4.77 -16.48
CA VAL A 51 -13.41 -5.07 -15.04
C VAL A 51 -12.08 -4.74 -14.39
N ILE A 52 -11.05 -4.42 -15.18
CA ILE A 52 -9.72 -4.10 -14.66
C ILE A 52 -9.62 -2.59 -14.43
N ASP A 53 -9.40 -2.20 -13.17
CA ASP A 53 -9.11 -0.82 -12.81
C ASP A 53 -7.62 -0.69 -12.55
N ALA A 54 -6.90 -0.08 -13.49
CA ALA A 54 -5.46 0.19 -13.40
C ALA A 54 -5.19 1.68 -13.15
N SER A 55 -6.17 2.41 -12.59
CA SER A 55 -6.05 3.85 -12.39
C SER A 55 -5.20 4.25 -11.18
N TYR A 56 -4.91 3.32 -10.29
CA TYR A 56 -4.08 3.59 -9.11
C TYR A 56 -2.60 3.74 -9.48
N ASP A 57 -1.82 4.33 -8.58
CA ASP A 57 -0.38 4.53 -8.79
C ASP A 57 0.47 3.45 -8.11
N VAL A 58 0.10 3.06 -6.90
CA VAL A 58 0.87 2.07 -6.11
C VAL A 58 -0.09 1.11 -5.43
N ALA A 59 0.24 -0.18 -5.47
CA ALA A 59 -0.45 -1.23 -4.75
C ALA A 59 0.43 -1.75 -3.62
N LEU A 60 -0.18 -1.96 -2.46
CA LEU A 60 0.45 -2.53 -1.28
C LEU A 60 -0.39 -3.73 -0.85
N ILE A 61 0.17 -4.92 -0.89
CA ILE A 61 -0.51 -6.15 -0.48
C ILE A 61 0.15 -6.68 0.78
N VAL A 62 -0.60 -6.74 1.87
CA VAL A 62 -0.11 -7.21 3.16
C VAL A 62 -0.81 -8.52 3.50
N GLU A 63 -0.03 -9.57 3.67
CA GLU A 63 -0.54 -10.88 4.06
C GLU A 63 -0.37 -11.04 5.56
N CYS A 64 -1.48 -11.21 6.27
CA CYS A 64 -1.53 -11.35 7.72
C CYS A 64 -2.08 -12.72 8.10
N LYS A 65 -1.60 -13.28 9.21
CA LYS A 65 -2.10 -14.55 9.71
C LYS A 65 -3.60 -14.48 9.99
N ASP A 66 -4.05 -13.38 10.59
CA ASP A 66 -5.42 -13.18 11.05
C ASP A 66 -5.71 -11.68 11.27
N VAL A 67 -6.91 -11.39 11.71
CA VAL A 67 -7.34 -10.01 12.00
C VAL A 67 -6.48 -9.37 13.10
N ALA A 68 -6.06 -10.14 14.10
CA ALA A 68 -5.22 -9.61 15.18
C ALA A 68 -3.85 -9.15 14.67
N ALA A 69 -3.26 -9.88 13.73
CA ALA A 69 -1.99 -9.50 13.09
C ALA A 69 -2.16 -8.24 12.25
N GLU A 70 -3.28 -8.09 11.54
CA GLU A 70 -3.59 -6.87 10.79
C GLU A 70 -3.73 -5.67 11.74
N ALA A 71 -4.43 -5.83 12.86
CA ALA A 71 -4.55 -4.78 13.87
C ALA A 71 -3.19 -4.37 14.44
N ALA A 72 -2.30 -5.34 14.69
CA ALA A 72 -0.93 -5.06 15.13
C ALA A 72 -0.13 -4.29 14.06
N TYR A 73 -0.32 -4.61 12.79
CA TYR A 73 0.29 -3.89 11.67
C TYR A 73 -0.13 -2.41 11.67
N GLN A 74 -1.41 -2.12 11.89
CA GLN A 74 -1.93 -0.75 11.85
C GLN A 74 -1.26 0.17 12.89
N VAL A 75 -0.91 -0.36 14.05
CA VAL A 75 -0.30 0.42 15.14
C VAL A 75 1.23 0.28 15.23
N ASP A 76 1.83 -0.48 14.32
CA ASP A 76 3.28 -0.61 14.29
C ASP A 76 3.94 0.75 14.02
N PRO A 77 5.05 1.08 14.72
CA PRO A 77 5.74 2.36 14.53
C PRO A 77 6.14 2.64 13.07
N LEU A 78 6.49 1.61 12.29
CA LEU A 78 6.82 1.79 10.88
C LEU A 78 5.60 2.23 10.08
N HIS A 79 4.43 1.65 10.35
CA HIS A 79 3.19 2.03 9.68
C HIS A 79 2.77 3.46 10.07
N LEU A 80 2.82 3.79 11.35
CA LEU A 80 2.46 5.14 11.81
C LEU A 80 3.39 6.19 11.22
N ALA A 81 4.70 5.92 11.15
CA ALA A 81 5.67 6.82 10.54
C ALA A 81 5.42 7.02 9.05
N PHE A 82 5.08 5.94 8.34
CA PHE A 82 4.73 6.02 6.91
C PHE A 82 3.52 6.91 6.68
N VAL A 83 2.44 6.70 7.42
CA VAL A 83 1.22 7.49 7.27
C VAL A 83 1.50 8.97 7.58
N GLU A 84 2.19 9.26 8.67
CA GLU A 84 2.49 10.65 9.05
C GLU A 84 3.31 11.37 8.00
N LYS A 85 4.32 10.69 7.42
CA LYS A 85 5.19 11.29 6.41
C LYS A 85 4.49 11.49 5.06
N PHE A 86 3.64 10.55 4.66
CA PHE A 86 3.13 10.49 3.28
C PHE A 86 1.63 10.76 3.12
N LYS A 87 0.88 10.99 4.19
CA LYS A 87 -0.58 11.20 4.10
C LYS A 87 -0.99 12.36 3.19
N THR A 88 -0.11 13.32 2.95
CA THR A 88 -0.37 14.45 2.06
C THR A 88 -0.01 14.16 0.59
N PHE A 89 0.58 13.00 0.30
CA PHE A 89 1.00 12.65 -1.06
C PHE A 89 -0.13 12.07 -1.90
N TRP A 90 -1.14 11.44 -1.27
CA TRP A 90 -2.23 10.80 -2.02
C TRP A 90 -3.50 11.64 -2.03
N THR A 91 -4.29 11.47 -3.10
CA THR A 91 -5.64 12.03 -3.21
C THR A 91 -6.70 11.02 -2.79
N ARG A 92 -6.39 9.74 -2.87
CA ARG A 92 -7.32 8.66 -2.55
C ARG A 92 -6.55 7.43 -2.11
N VAL A 93 -7.13 6.71 -1.15
CA VAL A 93 -6.70 5.37 -0.74
C VAL A 93 -7.93 4.47 -0.77
N GLN A 94 -7.78 3.27 -1.31
CA GLN A 94 -8.84 2.25 -1.29
C GLN A 94 -8.27 0.97 -0.73
N ILE A 95 -8.97 0.39 0.23
CA ILE A 95 -8.55 -0.83 0.93
C ILE A 95 -9.60 -1.90 0.72
N TYR A 96 -9.14 -3.12 0.42
CA TYR A 96 -9.96 -4.31 0.41
C TYR A 96 -9.33 -5.33 1.33
N ASP A 97 -10.06 -5.73 2.37
CA ASP A 97 -9.63 -6.75 3.33
C ASP A 97 -10.44 -8.01 3.13
N SER A 98 -9.77 -9.15 2.98
CA SER A 98 -10.41 -10.45 2.82
C SER A 98 -9.65 -11.53 3.57
N GLU A 99 -10.34 -12.58 4.00
CA GLU A 99 -9.72 -13.74 4.63
C GLU A 99 -10.44 -15.06 4.29
#